data_a91e71f602cca5dfe3823b08c3f39174
#
_entry.id   a91e71f602cca5dfe3823b08c3f39174
#
_cell.length_a   1.000
_cell.length_b   1.000
_cell.length_c   1.000
_cell.angle_alpha   90.00
_cell.angle_beta   90.00
_cell.angle_gamma   90.00
#
_symmetry.space_group_name_H-M   'P 1'
#
loop_
_entity.id
_entity.type
_entity.pdbx_description
1 polymer ?
#
loop_
_entity_poly.entity_id
_entity_poly.type
_entity_poly.pdbx_seq_one_letter_code
_entity_poly.pdbx_strand_id
1 'polypeptide(L)'
;MALRIIFFIASIFLIGCVSNAPRKVTVIDKSENRAIVESVVIQKDSKKIKKDKEKLVFIAPVKVEKKFESWVRPIEAKVTKKYSKNSKGMTFSSIPDQRVMAIRDGEVTYIGNQMKSLGEIIIIKHSLGFYSTYTQLRNIKISIGDKVKKGQIIGLSSNKSFYFEMKKYDQHIDPSIYINF
;
A
#
# COMPACT_ATOMS: atom_id res chain seq x y z
N MET A 1 -73.72 -14.19 -23.50
CA MET A 1 -74.05 -12.76 -23.42
C MET A 1 -72.78 -12.09 -22.93
N ALA A 2 -71.99 -11.60 -23.78
CA ALA A 2 -71.92 -10.31 -24.41
C ALA A 2 -71.60 -9.20 -23.38
N LEU A 3 -70.37 -8.70 -23.36
CA LEU A 3 -70.18 -7.30 -23.63
C LEU A 3 -68.68 -6.99 -23.80
N ARG A 4 -68.30 -6.60 -24.99
CA ARG A 4 -67.01 -6.07 -25.39
C ARG A 4 -66.95 -4.60 -24.86
N ILE A 5 -65.87 -4.28 -24.17
CA ILE A 5 -65.50 -2.85 -23.98
C ILE A 5 -64.04 -2.72 -24.46
N ILE A 6 -63.91 -2.07 -25.59
CA ILE A 6 -62.68 -1.64 -26.22
C ILE A 6 -62.29 -0.32 -25.54
N PHE A 7 -61.13 -0.32 -24.87
CA PHE A 7 -60.50 0.94 -24.50
C PHE A 7 -59.23 1.14 -25.33
N PHE A 8 -59.31 2.06 -26.24
CA PHE A 8 -58.18 2.71 -26.91
C PHE A 8 -57.42 3.55 -25.86
N ILE A 9 -56.23 3.20 -25.58
CA ILE A 9 -55.32 4.08 -24.89
C ILE A 9 -54.19 4.45 -25.85
N ALA A 10 -54.19 5.72 -26.24
CA ALA A 10 -53.19 6.32 -27.07
C ALA A 10 -51.82 6.30 -26.41
N SER A 11 -50.88 5.61 -27.09
CA SER A 11 -49.48 5.53 -26.71
C SER A 11 -48.78 6.81 -27.15
N ILE A 12 -48.41 7.65 -26.19
CA ILE A 12 -47.53 8.79 -26.43
C ILE A 12 -46.10 8.30 -26.38
N PHE A 13 -45.45 8.14 -27.52
CA PHE A 13 -44.04 7.90 -27.66
C PHE A 13 -43.29 9.20 -27.35
N LEU A 14 -42.70 9.28 -26.17
CA LEU A 14 -41.65 10.24 -25.89
C LEU A 14 -40.30 9.62 -26.30
N ILE A 15 -39.82 10.01 -27.47
CA ILE A 15 -38.45 9.68 -27.92
C ILE A 15 -37.51 10.65 -27.19
N GLY A 16 -36.96 10.16 -26.07
CA GLY A 16 -35.85 10.81 -25.40
C GLY A 16 -34.55 10.47 -26.11
N CYS A 17 -34.04 11.35 -26.96
CA CYS A 17 -32.67 11.27 -27.47
C CYS A 17 -31.69 11.48 -26.31
N VAL A 18 -31.15 10.38 -25.76
CA VAL A 18 -29.95 10.42 -24.91
C VAL A 18 -28.73 10.52 -25.84
N SER A 19 -28.21 11.72 -26.03
CA SER A 19 -26.95 11.95 -26.71
C SER A 19 -25.83 11.49 -25.79
N ASN A 20 -25.29 10.27 -26.01
CA ASN A 20 -24.04 9.81 -25.46
C ASN A 20 -22.87 10.53 -26.16
N ALA A 21 -22.55 11.72 -25.71
CA ALA A 21 -21.30 12.34 -26.08
C ALA A 21 -20.13 11.56 -25.41
N PRO A 22 -19.14 11.11 -26.17
CA PRO A 22 -17.98 10.42 -25.57
C PRO A 22 -17.25 11.39 -24.64
N ARG A 23 -17.19 11.04 -23.36
CA ARG A 23 -16.37 11.79 -22.40
C ARG A 23 -14.92 11.60 -22.80
N LYS A 24 -14.26 12.70 -23.12
CA LYS A 24 -12.83 12.75 -23.38
C LYS A 24 -12.12 12.33 -22.08
N VAL A 25 -11.63 11.10 -22.05
CA VAL A 25 -10.78 10.63 -20.94
C VAL A 25 -9.42 11.26 -21.13
N THR A 26 -9.12 12.28 -20.36
CA THR A 26 -7.76 12.82 -20.30
C THR A 26 -6.95 11.85 -19.43
N VAL A 27 -6.14 11.01 -20.07
CA VAL A 27 -5.13 10.21 -19.38
C VAL A 27 -4.07 11.17 -18.89
N ILE A 28 -4.08 11.48 -17.61
CA ILE A 28 -2.98 12.21 -16.98
C ILE A 28 -1.88 11.18 -16.76
N ASP A 29 -0.89 11.19 -17.63
CA ASP A 29 0.35 10.43 -17.44
C ASP A 29 1.09 11.01 -16.22
N LYS A 30 1.08 10.26 -15.12
CA LYS A 30 1.68 10.65 -13.83
C LYS A 30 3.14 10.18 -13.74
N SER A 31 3.85 10.18 -14.85
CA SER A 31 5.26 9.77 -14.92
C SER A 31 6.26 10.92 -14.85
N GLU A 32 5.85 12.13 -14.47
CA GLU A 32 6.81 13.18 -14.14
C GLU A 32 6.95 13.34 -12.64
N ASN A 33 8.09 12.86 -12.13
CA ASN A 33 8.66 13.24 -10.83
C ASN A 33 9.00 14.74 -10.84
N ARG A 34 7.98 15.60 -10.73
CA ARG A 34 8.22 17.00 -10.39
C ARG A 34 8.44 17.09 -8.89
N ALA A 35 9.70 17.33 -8.53
CA ALA A 35 10.03 17.87 -7.23
C ALA A 35 9.16 19.11 -7.00
N ILE A 36 8.27 19.04 -6.02
CA ILE A 36 7.53 20.22 -5.55
C ILE A 36 8.57 21.09 -4.86
N VAL A 37 9.04 22.09 -5.57
CA VAL A 37 9.75 23.21 -4.96
C VAL A 37 8.65 24.06 -4.35
N GLU A 38 8.52 23.96 -3.04
CA GLU A 38 7.66 24.83 -2.25
C GLU A 38 8.13 26.28 -2.47
N SER A 39 7.35 27.06 -3.21
CA SER A 39 7.59 28.46 -3.43
C SER A 39 7.38 29.19 -2.10
N VAL A 40 8.47 29.59 -1.49
CA VAL A 40 8.48 30.54 -0.37
C VAL A 40 7.89 31.85 -0.90
N VAL A 41 6.69 32.19 -0.43
CA VAL A 41 6.08 33.48 -0.66
C VAL A 41 6.88 34.54 0.11
N ILE A 42 7.77 35.24 -0.58
CA ILE A 42 8.41 36.44 -0.05
C ILE A 42 7.41 37.58 -0.16
N GLN A 43 6.85 38.01 0.97
CA GLN A 43 6.12 39.26 1.05
C GLN A 43 7.07 40.41 0.73
N LYS A 44 6.79 41.12 -0.34
CA LYS A 44 7.49 42.36 -0.71
C LYS A 44 7.00 43.50 0.19
N ASP A 45 7.75 43.81 1.22
CA ASP A 45 7.73 45.14 1.79
C ASP A 45 8.61 46.06 0.95
N SER A 46 7.95 47.00 0.28
CA SER A 46 8.56 48.04 -0.53
C SER A 46 9.16 49.12 0.34
N LYS A 47 10.49 49.07 0.59
CA LYS A 47 11.21 50.28 0.93
C LYS A 47 12.72 50.20 0.53
N LYS A 48 13.04 51.03 -0.47
CA LYS A 48 14.34 51.69 -0.72
C LYS A 48 15.55 50.79 -1.11
N ILE A 49 15.69 50.60 -2.41
CA ILE A 49 16.84 49.99 -3.09
C ILE A 49 18.08 50.89 -2.88
N LYS A 50 19.09 50.40 -2.19
CA LYS A 50 20.49 50.78 -2.39
C LYS A 50 21.18 49.63 -3.14
N LYS A 51 21.88 50.03 -4.19
CA LYS A 51 22.55 49.21 -5.18
C LYS A 51 23.82 48.60 -4.56
N ASP A 52 23.71 47.39 -4.02
CA ASP A 52 24.86 46.58 -3.63
C ASP A 52 24.86 45.31 -4.44
N LYS A 53 26.04 44.98 -4.99
CA LYS A 53 26.29 43.84 -5.86
C LYS A 53 25.87 42.55 -5.16
N GLU A 54 24.82 41.93 -5.67
CA GLU A 54 24.31 40.63 -5.21
C GLU A 54 25.35 39.54 -5.52
N LYS A 55 26.05 39.10 -4.48
CA LYS A 55 26.91 37.92 -4.53
C LYS A 55 25.97 36.71 -4.60
N LEU A 56 25.79 36.14 -5.78
CA LEU A 56 25.10 34.87 -5.97
C LEU A 56 25.77 33.78 -5.14
N VAL A 57 25.19 33.49 -3.98
CA VAL A 57 25.59 32.33 -3.19
C VAL A 57 25.10 31.09 -3.90
N PHE A 58 26.00 30.42 -4.59
CA PHE A 58 25.72 29.12 -5.18
C PHE A 58 25.54 28.12 -4.04
N ILE A 59 24.29 27.83 -3.66
CA ILE A 59 23.98 26.76 -2.72
C ILE A 59 24.16 25.46 -3.53
N ALA A 60 25.25 24.75 -3.27
CA ALA A 60 25.48 23.44 -3.86
C ALA A 60 24.26 22.54 -3.56
N PRO A 61 23.79 21.71 -4.52
CA PRO A 61 22.66 20.84 -4.28
C PRO A 61 22.97 19.92 -3.09
N VAL A 62 22.16 20.03 -2.05
CA VAL A 62 22.24 19.11 -0.91
C VAL A 62 21.92 17.73 -1.45
N LYS A 63 22.95 16.88 -1.51
CA LYS A 63 22.79 15.47 -1.87
C LYS A 63 22.03 14.80 -0.75
N VAL A 64 20.68 14.76 -0.88
CA VAL A 64 19.85 13.99 0.03
C VAL A 64 20.13 12.52 -0.27
N GLU A 65 21.05 11.94 0.47
CA GLU A 65 21.23 10.51 0.48
C GLU A 65 19.96 9.91 1.06
N LYS A 66 19.06 9.41 0.20
CA LYS A 66 17.96 8.56 0.62
C LYS A 66 18.58 7.33 1.26
N LYS A 67 18.78 7.37 2.58
CA LYS A 67 19.10 6.19 3.36
C LYS A 67 17.96 5.22 3.14
N PHE A 68 18.19 4.19 2.33
CA PHE A 68 17.21 3.12 2.15
C PHE A 68 17.02 2.50 3.53
N GLU A 69 15.88 2.77 4.11
CA GLU A 69 15.53 2.26 5.43
C GLU A 69 15.48 0.74 5.35
N SER A 70 16.45 0.06 5.97
CA SER A 70 16.52 -1.40 5.97
C SER A 70 15.25 -1.98 6.60
N TRP A 71 14.68 -2.98 5.95
CA TRP A 71 13.53 -3.70 6.45
C TRP A 71 14.00 -4.71 7.50
N VAL A 72 13.18 -5.01 8.50
CA VAL A 72 13.52 -5.96 9.55
C VAL A 72 12.94 -7.34 9.25
N ARG A 73 13.51 -8.39 9.88
CA ARG A 73 12.97 -9.73 9.79
C ARG A 73 11.56 -9.78 10.40
N PRO A 74 10.62 -10.52 9.80
CA PRO A 74 9.31 -10.71 10.39
C PRO A 74 9.35 -11.61 11.64
N ILE A 75 10.31 -12.51 11.71
CA ILE A 75 10.52 -13.47 12.81
C ILE A 75 11.98 -13.87 12.88
N GLU A 76 12.50 -14.11 14.09
CA GLU A 76 13.85 -14.61 14.32
C GLU A 76 13.84 -16.14 14.28
N ALA A 77 13.77 -16.70 13.07
CA ALA A 77 13.74 -18.13 12.84
C ALA A 77 14.50 -18.50 11.56
N LYS A 78 14.92 -19.75 11.45
CA LYS A 78 15.63 -20.26 10.28
C LYS A 78 14.66 -20.40 9.08
N VAL A 79 15.07 -19.90 7.92
CA VAL A 79 14.37 -20.13 6.66
C VAL A 79 14.49 -21.60 6.26
N THR A 80 13.36 -22.28 6.13
CA THR A 80 13.27 -23.68 5.69
C THR A 80 12.90 -23.80 4.23
N LYS A 81 12.14 -22.83 3.70
CA LYS A 81 11.79 -22.76 2.28
C LYS A 81 11.92 -21.33 1.79
N LYS A 82 12.79 -21.14 0.81
CA LYS A 82 13.01 -19.84 0.17
C LYS A 82 11.85 -19.49 -0.78
N TYR A 83 11.77 -18.22 -1.13
CA TYR A 83 10.88 -17.74 -2.17
C TYR A 83 11.10 -18.48 -3.50
N SER A 84 10.02 -18.79 -4.19
CA SER A 84 10.01 -19.22 -5.58
C SER A 84 8.72 -18.74 -6.26
N LYS A 85 8.69 -18.76 -7.59
CA LYS A 85 7.46 -18.42 -8.34
C LYS A 85 6.25 -19.29 -7.95
N ASN A 86 6.50 -20.52 -7.53
CA ASN A 86 5.44 -21.45 -7.12
C ASN A 86 5.02 -21.25 -5.65
N SER A 87 5.98 -21.01 -4.75
CA SER A 87 5.67 -20.83 -3.32
C SER A 87 5.21 -19.43 -2.97
N LYS A 88 5.52 -18.43 -3.81
CA LYS A 88 5.15 -17.01 -3.66
C LYS A 88 5.60 -16.34 -2.35
N GLY A 89 6.28 -17.06 -1.48
CA GLY A 89 6.75 -16.57 -0.18
C GLY A 89 7.81 -17.47 0.42
N MET A 90 8.11 -17.26 1.70
CA MET A 90 9.14 -17.96 2.46
C MET A 90 8.53 -18.67 3.67
N THR A 91 9.06 -19.84 4.02
CA THR A 91 8.66 -20.60 5.22
C THR A 91 9.79 -20.62 6.23
N PHE A 92 9.45 -20.51 7.51
CA PHE A 92 10.39 -20.48 8.62
C PHE A 92 10.09 -21.60 9.62
N SER A 93 11.13 -22.21 10.18
CA SER A 93 10.97 -23.16 11.29
C SER A 93 10.77 -22.41 12.60
N SER A 94 9.56 -21.89 12.79
CA SER A 94 9.19 -21.21 14.03
C SER A 94 8.79 -22.22 15.10
N ILE A 95 9.10 -21.90 16.35
CA ILE A 95 8.51 -22.53 17.52
C ILE A 95 7.32 -21.71 18.01
N PRO A 96 6.39 -22.29 18.78
CA PRO A 96 5.26 -21.54 19.33
C PRO A 96 5.71 -20.32 20.15
N ASP A 97 4.90 -19.26 20.12
CA ASP A 97 5.10 -18.03 20.92
C ASP A 97 6.32 -17.18 20.55
N GLN A 98 6.96 -17.41 19.42
CA GLN A 98 7.95 -16.46 18.92
C GLN A 98 7.26 -15.16 18.49
N ARG A 99 7.92 -14.04 18.77
CA ARG A 99 7.45 -12.71 18.39
C ARG A 99 7.47 -12.56 16.87
N VAL A 100 6.35 -12.13 16.32
CA VAL A 100 6.24 -11.74 14.91
C VAL A 100 6.14 -10.23 14.83
N MET A 101 6.93 -9.61 13.96
CA MET A 101 7.11 -8.18 13.87
C MET A 101 6.74 -7.64 12.49
N ALA A 102 6.22 -6.42 12.45
CA ALA A 102 6.05 -5.68 11.20
C ALA A 102 7.41 -5.36 10.58
N ILE A 103 7.61 -5.75 9.33
CA ILE A 103 8.89 -5.57 8.62
C ILE A 103 9.24 -4.10 8.36
N ARG A 104 8.23 -3.23 8.33
CA ARG A 104 8.32 -1.78 8.05
C ARG A 104 7.08 -1.07 8.58
N ASP A 105 7.14 0.28 8.66
CA ASP A 105 5.97 1.12 8.93
C ASP A 105 4.85 0.83 7.92
N GLY A 106 3.60 0.77 8.40
CA GLY A 106 2.46 0.48 7.55
C GLY A 106 1.13 0.59 8.26
N GLU A 107 0.08 0.16 7.58
CA GLU A 107 -1.30 0.11 8.05
C GLU A 107 -1.85 -1.30 7.88
N VAL A 108 -2.52 -1.82 8.90
CA VAL A 108 -3.14 -3.14 8.89
C VAL A 108 -4.38 -3.11 8.01
N THR A 109 -4.37 -3.83 6.90
CA THR A 109 -5.50 -3.86 5.97
C THR A 109 -6.38 -5.09 6.09
N TYR A 110 -5.87 -6.16 6.70
CA TYR A 110 -6.62 -7.39 6.89
C TYR A 110 -6.14 -8.16 8.12
N ILE A 111 -7.07 -8.74 8.86
CA ILE A 111 -6.86 -9.76 9.87
C ILE A 111 -7.96 -10.81 9.69
N GLY A 112 -7.61 -12.09 9.63
CA GLY A 112 -8.60 -13.14 9.48
C GLY A 112 -8.01 -14.55 9.48
N ASN A 113 -8.89 -15.56 9.51
CA ASN A 113 -8.54 -16.98 9.56
C ASN A 113 -9.34 -17.82 8.55
N GLN A 114 -9.91 -17.20 7.53
CA GLN A 114 -10.80 -17.86 6.57
C GLN A 114 -10.12 -19.02 5.82
N MET A 115 -8.81 -18.96 5.65
CA MET A 115 -8.02 -20.04 5.05
C MET A 115 -7.44 -20.94 6.16
N LYS A 116 -8.16 -22.01 6.50
CA LYS A 116 -7.78 -22.96 7.58
C LYS A 116 -6.33 -23.46 7.51
N SER A 117 -5.79 -23.63 6.29
CA SER A 117 -4.39 -24.05 6.09
C SER A 117 -3.36 -23.01 6.49
N LEU A 118 -3.72 -21.72 6.47
CA LEU A 118 -2.82 -20.59 6.76
C LEU A 118 -2.96 -20.05 8.19
N GLY A 119 -3.90 -20.57 8.99
CA GLY A 119 -4.16 -20.09 10.34
C GLY A 119 -4.60 -18.62 10.37
N GLU A 120 -4.27 -17.90 11.43
CA GLU A 120 -4.52 -16.46 11.50
C GLU A 120 -3.53 -15.70 10.63
N ILE A 121 -4.04 -14.76 9.87
CA ILE A 121 -3.34 -13.98 8.84
C ILE A 121 -3.43 -12.51 9.18
N ILE A 122 -2.31 -11.80 9.01
CA ILE A 122 -2.27 -10.34 9.00
C ILE A 122 -1.73 -9.90 7.64
N ILE A 123 -2.35 -8.87 7.03
CA ILE A 123 -1.82 -8.17 5.87
C ILE A 123 -1.59 -6.71 6.24
N ILE A 124 -0.37 -6.23 6.00
CA ILE A 124 0.02 -4.84 6.23
C ILE A 124 0.36 -4.20 4.89
N LYS A 125 -0.23 -3.04 4.65
CA LYS A 125 0.09 -2.16 3.53
C LYS A 125 1.17 -1.18 3.95
N HIS A 126 2.24 -1.11 3.16
CA HIS A 126 3.35 -0.20 3.35
C HIS A 126 3.36 0.90 2.29
N SER A 127 4.23 1.89 2.45
CA SER A 127 4.45 2.92 1.43
C SER A 127 4.96 2.30 0.11
N LEU A 128 4.79 3.04 -1.00
CA LEU A 128 5.28 2.68 -2.33
C LEU A 128 4.68 1.37 -2.89
N GLY A 129 3.45 1.04 -2.51
CA GLY A 129 2.70 -0.11 -3.03
C GLY A 129 3.18 -1.47 -2.54
N PHE A 130 3.93 -1.53 -1.44
CA PHE A 130 4.32 -2.80 -0.83
C PHE A 130 3.26 -3.32 0.12
N TYR A 131 3.16 -4.65 0.18
CA TYR A 131 2.33 -5.38 1.13
C TYR A 131 3.14 -6.52 1.73
N SER A 132 2.90 -6.82 2.99
CA SER A 132 3.42 -7.99 3.67
C SER A 132 2.30 -8.82 4.26
N THR A 133 2.39 -10.14 4.11
CA THR A 133 1.43 -11.12 4.63
C THR A 133 2.12 -12.03 5.61
N TYR A 134 1.57 -12.13 6.80
CA TYR A 134 2.04 -12.94 7.93
C TYR A 134 1.00 -14.01 8.21
N THR A 135 1.40 -15.26 8.27
CA THR A 135 0.45 -16.38 8.48
C THR A 135 0.86 -17.27 9.65
N GLN A 136 -0.01 -18.20 10.02
CA GLN A 136 0.22 -19.11 11.16
C GLN A 136 0.45 -18.34 12.47
N LEU A 137 -0.31 -17.25 12.62
CA LEU A 137 -0.25 -16.42 13.81
C LEU A 137 -1.22 -16.90 14.89
N ARG A 138 -0.97 -16.41 16.09
CA ARG A 138 -1.87 -16.45 17.25
C ARG A 138 -1.65 -15.21 18.11
N ASN A 139 -2.57 -14.94 19.01
CA ASN A 139 -2.45 -13.84 19.97
C ASN A 139 -2.11 -12.50 19.28
N ILE A 140 -2.91 -12.16 18.26
CA ILE A 140 -2.78 -10.91 17.50
C ILE A 140 -3.10 -9.74 18.44
N LYS A 141 -2.23 -8.71 18.43
CA LYS A 141 -2.28 -7.54 19.35
C LYS A 141 -2.65 -6.24 18.66
N ILE A 142 -3.13 -6.32 17.43
CA ILE A 142 -3.47 -5.17 16.59
C ILE A 142 -4.81 -5.40 15.93
N SER A 143 -5.41 -4.33 15.42
CA SER A 143 -6.70 -4.32 14.74
C SER A 143 -6.57 -3.83 13.30
N ILE A 144 -7.57 -4.12 12.47
CA ILE A 144 -7.64 -3.56 11.10
C ILE A 144 -7.73 -2.03 11.19
N GLY A 145 -6.96 -1.33 10.38
CA GLY A 145 -6.83 0.12 10.37
C GLY A 145 -5.70 0.66 11.26
N ASP A 146 -5.12 -0.15 12.16
CA ASP A 146 -4.01 0.29 13.00
C ASP A 146 -2.77 0.61 12.16
N LYS A 147 -2.08 1.69 12.56
CA LYS A 147 -0.76 2.03 12.04
C LYS A 147 0.31 1.34 12.88
N VAL A 148 1.14 0.57 12.23
CA VAL A 148 2.24 -0.16 12.86
C VAL A 148 3.60 0.44 12.49
N LYS A 149 4.55 0.31 13.40
CA LYS A 149 5.95 0.72 13.19
C LYS A 149 6.84 -0.47 12.84
N LYS A 150 7.90 -0.21 12.11
CA LYS A 150 8.95 -1.19 11.84
C LYS A 150 9.44 -1.83 13.16
N GLY A 151 9.47 -3.17 13.22
CA GLY A 151 9.86 -3.92 14.41
C GLY A 151 8.77 -4.01 15.50
N GLN A 152 7.61 -3.42 15.31
CA GLN A 152 6.49 -3.56 16.24
C GLN A 152 5.99 -5.00 16.25
N ILE A 153 5.82 -5.57 17.45
CA ILE A 153 5.23 -6.90 17.62
C ILE A 153 3.75 -6.84 17.25
N ILE A 154 3.34 -7.66 16.26
CA ILE A 154 1.97 -7.72 15.74
C ILE A 154 1.21 -8.96 16.20
N GLY A 155 1.92 -9.99 16.67
CA GLY A 155 1.37 -11.24 17.18
C GLY A 155 2.47 -12.21 17.52
N LEU A 156 2.09 -13.46 17.76
CA LEU A 156 2.99 -14.57 18.06
C LEU A 156 2.83 -15.67 17.01
N SER A 157 3.87 -16.47 16.75
CA SER A 157 3.77 -17.65 15.91
C SER A 157 2.94 -18.75 16.57
N SER A 158 2.22 -19.52 15.76
CA SER A 158 1.50 -20.70 16.22
C SER A 158 2.44 -21.91 16.38
N ASN A 159 1.87 -23.08 16.57
CA ASN A 159 2.60 -24.37 16.58
C ASN A 159 2.92 -24.91 15.18
N LYS A 160 2.64 -24.16 14.12
CA LYS A 160 2.94 -24.50 12.73
C LYS A 160 4.05 -23.59 12.20
N SER A 161 4.72 -24.03 11.16
CA SER A 161 5.74 -23.24 10.47
C SER A 161 5.18 -21.90 9.98
N PHE A 162 5.82 -20.83 10.37
CA PHE A 162 5.45 -19.47 9.97
C PHE A 162 5.71 -19.30 8.47
N TYR A 163 4.73 -18.74 7.76
CA TYR A 163 4.86 -18.43 6.34
C TYR A 163 4.66 -16.95 6.11
N PHE A 164 5.50 -16.37 5.24
CA PHE A 164 5.60 -14.95 4.98
C PHE A 164 5.69 -14.64 3.49
N GLU A 165 4.88 -13.68 3.03
CA GLU A 165 4.90 -13.19 1.66
C GLU A 165 5.11 -11.70 1.59
N MET A 166 5.71 -11.25 0.49
CA MET A 166 5.73 -9.85 0.09
C MET A 166 5.14 -9.67 -1.30
N LYS A 167 4.42 -8.56 -1.47
CA LYS A 167 3.96 -8.07 -2.78
C LYS A 167 4.41 -6.64 -2.99
N LYS A 168 4.62 -6.30 -4.25
CA LYS A 168 4.70 -4.92 -4.72
C LYS A 168 3.56 -4.71 -5.70
N TYR A 169 2.62 -3.82 -5.36
CA TYR A 169 1.29 -3.75 -5.98
C TYR A 169 0.59 -5.11 -5.87
N ASP A 170 0.32 -5.77 -6.98
CA ASP A 170 -0.34 -7.09 -7.09
C ASP A 170 0.62 -8.27 -7.31
N GLN A 171 1.93 -7.98 -7.52
CA GLN A 171 2.92 -9.00 -7.84
C GLN A 171 3.69 -9.50 -6.62
N HIS A 172 3.79 -10.82 -6.47
CA HIS A 172 4.65 -11.44 -5.46
C HIS A 172 6.12 -11.19 -5.77
N ILE A 173 6.88 -10.80 -4.75
CA ILE A 173 8.30 -10.48 -4.86
C ILE A 173 9.10 -11.29 -3.84
N ASP A 174 10.38 -11.52 -4.14
CA ASP A 174 11.30 -12.20 -3.23
C ASP A 174 11.63 -11.30 -2.02
N PRO A 175 11.25 -11.71 -0.79
CA PRO A 175 11.56 -10.93 0.40
C PRO A 175 13.06 -10.75 0.65
N SER A 176 13.90 -11.69 0.21
CA SER A 176 15.35 -11.65 0.45
C SER A 176 16.06 -10.50 -0.27
N ILE A 177 15.40 -9.85 -1.24
CA ILE A 177 15.91 -8.65 -1.88
C ILE A 177 15.87 -7.43 -0.95
N TYR A 178 14.95 -7.42 0.01
CA TYR A 178 14.68 -6.28 0.89
C TYR A 178 15.06 -6.53 2.35
N ILE A 179 15.06 -7.80 2.77
CA ILE A 179 15.28 -8.23 4.14
C ILE A 179 16.47 -9.18 4.17
N ASN A 180 17.42 -8.90 5.05
CA ASN A 180 18.55 -9.81 5.29
C ASN A 180 18.12 -10.91 6.28
N PHE A 181 18.10 -12.17 5.80
CA PHE A 181 17.68 -13.36 6.58
C PHE A 181 18.84 -14.18 7.06
#